data_33deb8eca39746b4cd44370813909e9e
#
_entry.id   33deb8eca39746b4cd44370813909e9e
#
_cell.length_a   1.000
_cell.length_b   1.000
_cell.length_c   1.000
_cell.angle_alpha   90.00
_cell.angle_beta   90.00
_cell.angle_gamma   90.00
#
_symmetry.space_group_name_H-M   'P 1'
#
loop_
_entity.id
_entity.type
_entity.pdbx_description
1 polymer ?
#
loop_
_entity_poly.entity_id
_entity_poly.type
_entity_poly.pdbx_seq_one_letter_code
_entity_poly.pdbx_strand_id
1 'polypeptide(L)'
;MKKIRKVLLFICLIASSALAQETIEGRWKGEIGFSKMHLNLKSSMRSERGHWNMSFGEDILLKEFKGLEAAMSSASVAEFELPREAGTFTFKGQFKNDKGSGDFKFVVNPDFVNNMKALGYNKLAIDQILHLAISGAGFVKEMQALGYNKLSIDKIVEMVIHGVTPTFIKEMAELGYKNLSIDQLVQLRIHGVDAEYVKEMNEAIGKSPK
;
A
#
# COMPACT_ATOMS: atom_id res chain seq x y z
N MET A 1 15.00 -71.70 8.16
CA MET A 1 13.94 -70.76 8.64
C MET A 1 14.54 -69.34 8.72
N LYS A 2 14.33 -68.52 7.70
CA LYS A 2 14.83 -67.15 7.60
C LYS A 2 13.77 -66.19 8.12
N LYS A 3 14.09 -65.46 9.21
CA LYS A 3 13.25 -64.42 9.77
C LYS A 3 13.40 -63.15 8.92
N ILE A 4 12.34 -62.75 8.22
CA ILE A 4 12.22 -61.48 7.51
C ILE A 4 11.89 -60.39 8.55
N ARG A 5 12.83 -59.50 8.84
CA ARG A 5 12.61 -58.29 9.61
C ARG A 5 11.86 -57.28 8.72
N LYS A 6 10.58 -57.02 9.03
CA LYS A 6 9.83 -55.91 8.45
C LYS A 6 10.40 -54.60 9.05
N VAL A 7 11.08 -53.82 8.22
CA VAL A 7 11.43 -52.46 8.53
C VAL A 7 10.19 -51.61 8.21
N LEU A 8 9.52 -51.13 9.25
CA LEU A 8 8.46 -50.12 9.10
C LEU A 8 9.15 -48.78 8.79
N LEU A 9 9.06 -48.34 7.56
CA LEU A 9 9.41 -46.98 7.15
C LEU A 9 8.30 -46.07 7.65
N PHE A 10 8.55 -45.34 8.73
CA PHE A 10 7.71 -44.21 9.18
C PHE A 10 7.95 -43.06 8.20
N ILE A 11 7.09 -42.94 7.19
CA ILE A 11 7.02 -41.76 6.36
C ILE A 11 6.36 -40.68 7.22
N CYS A 12 7.18 -39.81 7.84
CA CYS A 12 6.71 -38.59 8.43
C CYS A 12 6.18 -37.72 7.30
N LEU A 13 4.87 -37.77 7.05
CA LEU A 13 4.19 -36.76 6.25
C LEU A 13 4.27 -35.45 7.02
N ILE A 14 5.27 -34.63 6.70
CA ILE A 14 5.25 -33.22 7.07
C ILE A 14 4.14 -32.63 6.22
N ALA A 15 2.94 -32.57 6.77
CA ALA A 15 1.90 -31.71 6.27
C ALA A 15 2.39 -30.26 6.46
N SER A 16 3.15 -29.74 5.49
CA SER A 16 3.30 -28.33 5.31
C SER A 16 1.88 -27.80 5.05
N SER A 17 1.24 -27.30 6.08
CA SER A 17 0.10 -26.40 5.91
C SER A 17 0.64 -25.19 5.13
N ALA A 18 0.55 -25.26 3.80
CA ALA A 18 0.64 -24.10 2.97
C ALA A 18 -0.50 -23.19 3.47
N LEU A 19 -0.17 -22.23 4.34
CA LEU A 19 -1.06 -21.12 4.62
C LEU A 19 -1.41 -20.56 3.25
N ALA A 20 -2.66 -20.69 2.85
CA ALA A 20 -3.12 -20.14 1.60
C ALA A 20 -2.75 -18.65 1.65
N GLN A 21 -1.83 -18.24 0.80
CA GLN A 21 -1.34 -16.88 0.76
C GLN A 21 -2.53 -16.00 0.38
N GLU A 22 -2.92 -15.08 1.27
CA GLU A 22 -4.06 -14.21 1.03
C GLU A 22 -3.80 -13.37 -0.22
N THR A 23 -4.75 -13.41 -1.15
CA THR A 23 -4.66 -12.70 -2.43
C THR A 23 -5.88 -11.83 -2.65
N ILE A 24 -5.65 -10.67 -3.27
CA ILE A 24 -6.70 -9.77 -3.74
C ILE A 24 -6.56 -9.67 -5.24
N GLU A 25 -7.68 -9.76 -5.93
CA GLU A 25 -7.74 -9.61 -7.38
C GLU A 25 -8.74 -8.50 -7.75
N GLY A 26 -8.52 -7.87 -8.90
CA GLY A 26 -9.38 -6.80 -9.36
C GLY A 26 -8.94 -6.22 -10.70
N ARG A 27 -9.46 -5.03 -10.99
CA ARG A 27 -9.18 -4.29 -12.23
C ARG A 27 -8.30 -3.08 -11.93
N TRP A 28 -7.38 -2.79 -12.83
CA TRP A 28 -6.58 -1.57 -12.77
C TRP A 28 -6.81 -0.69 -14.00
N LYS A 29 -6.63 0.61 -13.81
CA LYS A 29 -6.43 1.61 -14.86
C LYS A 29 -5.26 2.48 -14.47
N GLY A 30 -4.42 2.83 -15.43
CA GLY A 30 -3.28 3.71 -15.23
C GLY A 30 -3.19 4.78 -16.30
N GLU A 31 -2.78 5.97 -15.93
CA GLU A 31 -2.44 7.05 -16.84
C GLU A 31 -1.01 7.53 -16.54
N ILE A 32 -0.15 7.46 -17.54
CA ILE A 32 1.28 7.78 -17.42
C ILE A 32 1.45 9.28 -17.54
N GLY A 33 2.05 9.89 -16.52
CA GLY A 33 2.55 11.27 -16.56
C GLY A 33 4.06 11.31 -16.75
N PHE A 34 4.66 12.48 -16.53
CA PHE A 34 6.10 12.69 -16.76
C PHE A 34 7.00 11.76 -15.93
N SER A 35 6.71 11.55 -14.66
CA SER A 35 7.51 10.71 -13.74
C SER A 35 6.68 9.75 -12.90
N LYS A 36 5.36 9.78 -13.06
CA LYS A 36 4.40 9.02 -12.25
C LYS A 36 3.34 8.37 -13.12
N MET A 37 2.76 7.30 -12.63
CA MET A 37 1.52 6.73 -13.13
C MET A 37 0.41 7.03 -12.13
N HIS A 38 -0.67 7.67 -12.57
CA HIS A 38 -1.90 7.73 -11.80
C HIS A 38 -2.58 6.37 -11.90
N LEU A 39 -2.48 5.58 -10.83
CA LEU A 39 -2.98 4.21 -10.78
C LEU A 39 -4.33 4.16 -10.06
N ASN A 40 -5.35 3.65 -10.73
CA ASN A 40 -6.66 3.36 -10.15
C ASN A 40 -6.87 1.85 -10.04
N LEU A 41 -7.17 1.38 -8.83
CA LEU A 41 -7.50 -0.02 -8.55
C LEU A 41 -8.96 -0.13 -8.16
N LYS A 42 -9.63 -1.17 -8.68
CA LYS A 42 -10.99 -1.54 -8.30
C LYS A 42 -11.04 -3.03 -8.02
N SER A 43 -11.49 -3.40 -6.84
CA SER A 43 -11.72 -4.79 -6.46
C SER A 43 -13.09 -4.93 -5.83
N SER A 44 -13.70 -6.09 -6.05
CA SER A 44 -14.96 -6.48 -5.45
C SER A 44 -14.73 -7.83 -4.78
N MET A 45 -14.79 -7.85 -3.46
CA MET A 45 -14.55 -9.05 -2.67
C MET A 45 -15.81 -9.47 -1.91
N ARG A 46 -16.04 -10.76 -1.87
CA ARG A 46 -17.06 -11.37 -1.04
C ARG A 46 -16.38 -12.02 0.16
N SER A 47 -16.65 -11.52 1.34
CA SER A 47 -16.17 -12.11 2.59
C SER A 47 -17.36 -12.59 3.43
N GLU A 48 -17.08 -13.33 4.49
CA GLU A 48 -18.10 -13.71 5.47
C GLU A 48 -18.83 -12.51 6.11
N ARG A 49 -18.22 -11.32 6.05
CA ARG A 49 -18.77 -10.04 6.56
C ARG A 49 -19.61 -9.27 5.54
N GLY A 50 -19.75 -9.78 4.30
CA GLY A 50 -20.54 -9.14 3.26
C GLY A 50 -19.80 -8.89 1.94
N HIS A 51 -20.45 -8.11 1.08
CA HIS A 51 -19.87 -7.65 -0.19
C HIS A 51 -19.13 -6.34 0.02
N TRP A 52 -17.87 -6.32 -0.39
CA TRP A 52 -17.01 -5.15 -0.22
C TRP A 52 -16.47 -4.69 -1.58
N ASN A 53 -16.61 -3.40 -1.86
CA ASN A 53 -16.09 -2.76 -3.07
C ASN A 53 -15.01 -1.76 -2.68
N MET A 54 -13.84 -1.92 -3.26
CA MET A 54 -12.73 -0.98 -3.14
C MET A 54 -12.56 -0.21 -4.44
N SER A 55 -12.39 1.10 -4.32
CA SER A 55 -11.86 1.94 -5.39
C SER A 55 -10.77 2.82 -4.79
N PHE A 56 -9.60 2.80 -5.39
CA PHE A 56 -8.41 3.45 -4.90
C PHE A 56 -7.67 4.10 -6.06
N GLY A 57 -7.17 5.33 -5.87
CA GLY A 57 -6.38 6.06 -6.86
C GLY A 57 -5.17 6.72 -6.21
N GLU A 58 -3.98 6.56 -6.78
CA GLU A 58 -2.73 7.10 -6.27
C GLU A 58 -1.73 7.38 -7.41
N ASP A 59 -0.90 8.39 -7.18
CA ASP A 59 0.22 8.74 -8.06
C ASP A 59 1.50 8.04 -7.61
N ILE A 60 1.95 7.07 -8.39
CA ILE A 60 3.10 6.24 -8.08
C ILE A 60 4.24 6.55 -9.05
N LEU A 61 5.46 6.73 -8.54
CA LEU A 61 6.64 6.97 -9.36
C LEU A 61 6.91 5.79 -10.31
N LEU A 62 7.15 6.07 -11.59
CA LEU A 62 7.40 5.03 -12.61
C LEU A 62 8.55 4.09 -12.22
N LYS A 63 9.59 4.61 -11.56
CA LYS A 63 10.75 3.84 -11.09
C LYS A 63 10.43 2.78 -10.05
N GLU A 64 9.27 2.85 -9.40
CA GLU A 64 8.86 1.88 -8.38
C GLU A 64 8.28 0.60 -9.00
N PHE A 65 7.89 0.67 -10.27
CA PHE A 65 7.40 -0.48 -11.00
C PHE A 65 8.55 -1.28 -11.62
N LYS A 66 8.40 -2.59 -11.62
CA LYS A 66 9.29 -3.51 -12.35
C LYS A 66 8.61 -3.97 -13.64
N GLY A 67 9.33 -3.89 -14.75
CA GLY A 67 8.84 -4.34 -16.06
C GLY A 67 7.83 -3.42 -16.74
N LEU A 68 7.53 -2.25 -16.17
CA LEU A 68 6.55 -1.31 -16.72
C LEU A 68 6.95 -0.79 -18.11
N GLU A 69 8.22 -0.41 -18.33
CA GLU A 69 8.69 0.09 -19.64
C GLU A 69 8.49 -0.95 -20.76
N ALA A 70 8.80 -2.22 -20.47
CA ALA A 70 8.58 -3.31 -21.40
C ALA A 70 7.07 -3.52 -21.66
N ALA A 71 6.24 -3.42 -20.63
CA ALA A 71 4.79 -3.53 -20.75
C ALA A 71 4.18 -2.40 -21.57
N MET A 72 4.65 -1.15 -21.39
CA MET A 72 4.21 0.02 -22.16
C MET A 72 4.59 -0.08 -23.65
N SER A 73 5.75 -0.67 -23.93
CA SER A 73 6.23 -0.86 -25.31
C SER A 73 5.63 -2.07 -26.01
N SER A 74 4.89 -2.91 -25.30
CA SER A 74 4.29 -4.12 -25.86
C SER A 74 3.03 -3.84 -26.66
N ALA A 75 2.93 -4.41 -27.84
CA ALA A 75 1.70 -4.39 -28.66
C ALA A 75 0.64 -5.40 -28.16
N SER A 76 0.99 -6.26 -27.21
CA SER A 76 0.11 -7.29 -26.64
C SER A 76 -0.06 -7.14 -25.15
N VAL A 77 -0.90 -7.99 -24.57
CA VAL A 77 -1.02 -8.08 -23.09
C VAL A 77 0.35 -8.37 -22.50
N ALA A 78 0.76 -7.56 -21.55
CA ALA A 78 2.03 -7.68 -20.84
C ALA A 78 1.80 -7.66 -19.32
N GLU A 79 2.82 -8.08 -18.59
CA GLU A 79 2.82 -8.08 -17.14
C GLU A 79 3.89 -7.15 -16.58
N PHE A 80 3.58 -6.49 -15.47
CA PHE A 80 4.51 -5.67 -14.70
C PHE A 80 4.14 -5.73 -13.21
N GLU A 81 5.04 -5.34 -12.34
CA GLU A 81 4.88 -5.48 -10.91
C GLU A 81 5.09 -4.16 -10.17
N LEU A 82 4.44 -4.04 -9.01
CA LEU A 82 4.70 -3.02 -8.01
C LEU A 82 5.00 -3.74 -6.68
N PRO A 83 6.29 -3.96 -6.36
CA PRO A 83 6.67 -4.53 -5.09
C PRO A 83 6.43 -3.54 -3.95
N ARG A 84 5.88 -4.03 -2.84
CA ARG A 84 5.67 -3.29 -1.60
C ARG A 84 6.09 -4.15 -0.41
N GLU A 85 6.35 -3.53 0.75
CA GLU A 85 6.66 -4.26 1.98
C GLU A 85 5.51 -5.19 2.37
N ALA A 86 4.26 -4.72 2.24
CA ALA A 86 3.07 -5.48 2.59
C ALA A 86 2.71 -6.59 1.60
N GLY A 87 3.32 -6.60 0.41
CA GLY A 87 3.06 -7.60 -0.64
C GLY A 87 3.46 -7.09 -2.02
N THR A 88 3.11 -7.85 -3.03
CA THR A 88 3.41 -7.48 -4.43
C THR A 88 2.13 -7.40 -5.24
N PHE A 89 1.96 -6.29 -5.97
CA PHE A 89 0.98 -6.18 -7.03
C PHE A 89 1.59 -6.70 -8.32
N THR A 90 0.90 -7.62 -8.98
CA THR A 90 1.16 -8.04 -10.35
C THR A 90 0.02 -7.52 -11.22
N PHE A 91 0.35 -6.78 -12.25
CA PHE A 91 -0.59 -6.20 -13.20
C PHE A 91 -0.47 -6.95 -14.52
N LYS A 92 -1.61 -7.24 -15.12
CA LYS A 92 -1.70 -7.84 -16.45
C LYS A 92 -2.65 -7.03 -17.30
N GLY A 93 -2.17 -6.50 -18.44
CA GLY A 93 -3.01 -5.66 -19.28
C GLY A 93 -2.30 -5.09 -20.49
N GLN A 94 -2.89 -4.08 -21.07
CA GLN A 94 -2.37 -3.42 -22.27
C GLN A 94 -2.33 -1.91 -22.07
N PHE A 95 -1.33 -1.28 -22.69
CA PHE A 95 -1.26 0.16 -22.83
C PHE A 95 -1.65 0.58 -24.25
N LYS A 96 -2.36 1.70 -24.34
CA LYS A 96 -2.60 2.41 -25.58
C LYS A 96 -2.27 3.87 -25.35
N ASN A 97 -1.19 4.33 -25.99
CA ASN A 97 -0.53 5.58 -25.65
C ASN A 97 -0.16 5.59 -24.14
N ASP A 98 -0.50 6.66 -23.42
CA ASP A 98 -0.17 6.82 -22.00
C ASP A 98 -1.23 6.19 -21.06
N LYS A 99 -2.19 5.44 -21.56
CA LYS A 99 -3.26 4.83 -20.76
C LYS A 99 -3.20 3.32 -20.81
N GLY A 100 -3.23 2.71 -19.64
CA GLY A 100 -3.23 1.27 -19.48
C GLY A 100 -4.44 0.78 -18.70
N SER A 101 -4.83 -0.48 -18.93
CA SER A 101 -5.86 -1.14 -18.13
C SER A 101 -5.76 -2.66 -18.21
N GLY A 102 -6.29 -3.33 -17.20
CA GLY A 102 -6.31 -4.78 -17.14
C GLY A 102 -6.74 -5.31 -15.78
N ASP A 103 -6.20 -6.46 -15.44
CA ASP A 103 -6.42 -7.14 -14.18
C ASP A 103 -5.19 -6.99 -13.27
N PHE A 104 -5.39 -6.94 -11.97
CA PHE A 104 -4.30 -7.02 -11.00
C PHE A 104 -4.54 -8.14 -10.00
N LYS A 105 -3.44 -8.63 -9.45
CA LYS A 105 -3.38 -9.53 -8.31
C LYS A 105 -2.43 -8.94 -7.28
N PHE A 106 -2.87 -8.86 -6.03
CA PHE A 106 -2.01 -8.51 -4.90
C PHE A 106 -1.81 -9.74 -4.03
N VAL A 107 -0.57 -10.05 -3.73
CA VAL A 107 -0.16 -11.18 -2.91
C VAL A 107 0.47 -10.65 -1.63
N VAL A 108 -0.16 -10.96 -0.49
CA VAL A 108 0.27 -10.48 0.83
C VAL A 108 1.62 -11.10 1.21
N ASN A 109 2.50 -10.28 1.76
CA ASN A 109 3.76 -10.71 2.36
C ASN A 109 3.54 -11.17 3.81
N PRO A 110 3.73 -12.47 4.15
CA PRO A 110 3.55 -12.96 5.50
C PRO A 110 4.49 -12.31 6.53
N ASP A 111 5.70 -11.93 6.12
CA ASP A 111 6.66 -11.28 7.02
C ASP A 111 6.18 -9.88 7.42
N PHE A 112 5.55 -9.15 6.51
CA PHE A 112 4.90 -7.88 6.86
C PHE A 112 3.83 -8.07 7.93
N VAL A 113 2.96 -9.05 7.77
CA VAL A 113 1.91 -9.36 8.76
C VAL A 113 2.51 -9.70 10.11
N ASN A 114 3.59 -10.48 10.14
CA ASN A 114 4.31 -10.83 11.38
C ASN A 114 4.97 -9.60 12.02
N ASN A 115 5.58 -8.72 11.23
CA ASN A 115 6.15 -7.47 11.70
C ASN A 115 5.09 -6.54 12.30
N MET A 116 3.92 -6.43 11.65
CA MET A 116 2.81 -5.64 12.17
C MET A 116 2.26 -6.22 13.49
N LYS A 117 2.18 -7.55 13.62
CA LYS A 117 1.84 -8.20 14.90
C LYS A 117 2.84 -7.85 16.00
N ALA A 118 4.15 -7.84 15.71
CA ALA A 118 5.18 -7.45 16.65
C ALA A 118 5.06 -5.97 17.10
N LEU A 119 4.50 -5.11 16.26
CA LEU A 119 4.18 -3.71 16.58
C LEU A 119 2.84 -3.56 17.34
N GLY A 120 2.14 -4.66 17.64
CA GLY A 120 0.88 -4.66 18.39
C GLY A 120 -0.39 -4.76 17.53
N TYR A 121 -0.27 -4.81 16.20
CA TYR A 121 -1.41 -4.92 15.27
C TYR A 121 -1.75 -6.39 14.99
N ASN A 122 -2.40 -7.05 15.93
CA ASN A 122 -2.61 -8.51 15.91
C ASN A 122 -3.67 -9.01 14.92
N LYS A 123 -4.53 -8.13 14.42
CA LYS A 123 -5.63 -8.49 13.52
C LYS A 123 -5.73 -7.43 12.43
N LEU A 124 -5.04 -7.67 11.33
CA LEU A 124 -5.18 -6.86 10.12
C LEU A 124 -6.23 -7.48 9.20
N ALA A 125 -7.20 -6.69 8.79
CA ALA A 125 -8.08 -7.08 7.71
C ALA A 125 -7.34 -6.90 6.36
N ILE A 126 -7.73 -7.68 5.37
CA ILE A 126 -7.06 -7.68 4.06
C ILE A 126 -7.10 -6.31 3.35
N ASP A 127 -8.18 -5.54 3.52
CA ASP A 127 -8.33 -4.18 3.03
C ASP A 127 -7.35 -3.21 3.71
N GLN A 128 -7.13 -3.35 5.02
CA GLN A 128 -6.15 -2.56 5.76
C GLN A 128 -4.72 -2.84 5.26
N ILE A 129 -4.39 -4.12 5.01
CA ILE A 129 -3.09 -4.50 4.43
C ILE A 129 -2.90 -3.86 3.06
N LEU A 130 -3.95 -3.83 2.24
CA LEU A 130 -3.89 -3.26 0.90
C LEU A 130 -3.67 -1.73 0.94
N HIS A 131 -4.35 -1.01 1.83
CA HIS A 131 -4.11 0.43 2.02
C HIS A 131 -2.66 0.69 2.44
N LEU A 132 -2.13 -0.08 3.39
CA LEU A 132 -0.73 0.02 3.80
C LEU A 132 0.25 -0.32 2.68
N ALA A 133 -0.08 -1.30 1.82
CA ALA A 133 0.76 -1.66 0.68
C ALA A 133 0.92 -0.51 -0.32
N ILE A 134 -0.15 0.25 -0.55
CA ILE A 134 -0.14 1.34 -1.53
C ILE A 134 0.63 2.54 -1.00
N SER A 135 0.55 2.85 0.30
CA SER A 135 1.26 3.98 0.93
C SER A 135 2.78 3.84 0.95
N GLY A 136 3.29 2.67 0.61
CA GLY A 136 4.72 2.37 0.62
C GLY A 136 5.25 1.78 1.93
N ALA A 137 6.51 1.40 1.86
CA ALA A 137 7.21 0.75 2.97
C ALA A 137 7.46 1.73 4.12
N GLY A 138 7.30 1.23 5.33
CA GLY A 138 7.78 1.95 6.51
C GLY A 138 6.84 3.01 7.09
N PHE A 139 5.68 3.28 6.48
CA PHE A 139 4.74 4.32 6.93
C PHE A 139 4.51 4.29 8.46
N VAL A 140 4.18 3.13 9.01
CA VAL A 140 3.92 3.00 10.47
C VAL A 140 5.14 3.36 11.30
N LYS A 141 6.33 2.90 10.89
CA LYS A 141 7.60 3.20 11.59
C LYS A 141 7.96 4.69 11.50
N GLU A 142 7.76 5.30 10.34
CA GLU A 142 7.99 6.74 10.17
C GLU A 142 7.04 7.58 11.00
N MET A 143 5.76 7.20 11.09
CA MET A 143 4.80 7.86 11.95
C MET A 143 5.20 7.78 13.43
N GLN A 144 5.66 6.61 13.88
CA GLN A 144 6.19 6.44 15.23
C GLN A 144 7.42 7.31 15.48
N ALA A 145 8.33 7.41 14.51
CA ALA A 145 9.52 8.27 14.59
C ALA A 145 9.16 9.77 14.67
N LEU A 146 8.02 10.17 14.10
CA LEU A 146 7.47 11.53 14.19
C LEU A 146 6.67 11.78 15.50
N GLY A 147 6.62 10.79 16.41
CA GLY A 147 5.94 10.91 17.70
C GLY A 147 4.50 10.42 17.71
N TYR A 148 3.95 9.99 16.59
CA TYR A 148 2.58 9.45 16.50
C TYR A 148 2.58 7.96 16.87
N ASN A 149 2.65 7.69 18.16
CA ASN A 149 2.71 6.32 18.71
C ASN A 149 1.32 5.78 19.03
N LYS A 150 1.19 4.44 19.00
CA LYS A 150 -0.02 3.71 19.41
C LYS A 150 -1.29 4.09 18.63
N LEU A 151 -1.14 4.47 17.37
CA LEU A 151 -2.28 4.69 16.49
C LEU A 151 -3.04 3.37 16.29
N SER A 152 -4.37 3.44 16.26
CA SER A 152 -5.16 2.30 15.80
C SER A 152 -4.92 2.06 14.30
N ILE A 153 -5.09 0.83 13.84
CA ILE A 153 -4.95 0.55 12.42
C ILE A 153 -5.93 1.35 11.56
N ASP A 154 -7.15 1.58 12.06
CA ASP A 154 -8.16 2.37 11.37
C ASP A 154 -7.71 3.84 11.21
N LYS A 155 -7.05 4.40 12.24
CA LYS A 155 -6.49 5.75 12.16
C LYS A 155 -5.33 5.83 11.17
N ILE A 156 -4.49 4.81 11.10
CA ILE A 156 -3.42 4.70 10.08
C ILE A 156 -4.04 4.65 8.68
N VAL A 157 -5.06 3.82 8.47
CA VAL A 157 -5.77 3.72 7.19
C VAL A 157 -6.43 5.04 6.81
N GLU A 158 -7.06 5.73 7.76
CA GLU A 158 -7.65 7.06 7.55
C GLU A 158 -6.60 8.07 7.08
N MET A 159 -5.44 8.11 7.73
CA MET A 159 -4.32 8.97 7.30
C MET A 159 -3.90 8.68 5.87
N VAL A 160 -3.76 7.41 5.53
CA VAL A 160 -3.40 6.95 4.18
C VAL A 160 -4.43 7.41 3.16
N ILE A 161 -5.71 7.16 3.42
CA ILE A 161 -6.82 7.51 2.51
C ILE A 161 -6.84 9.02 2.23
N HIS A 162 -6.56 9.84 3.22
CA HIS A 162 -6.56 11.30 3.08
C HIS A 162 -5.19 11.89 2.71
N GLY A 163 -4.18 11.08 2.42
CA GLY A 163 -2.87 11.55 1.98
C GLY A 163 -2.07 12.29 3.08
N VAL A 164 -2.29 11.93 4.35
CA VAL A 164 -1.46 12.39 5.46
C VAL A 164 -0.19 11.54 5.48
N THR A 165 0.85 12.03 4.86
CA THR A 165 2.15 11.33 4.76
C THR A 165 3.16 11.86 5.78
N PRO A 166 4.21 11.08 6.12
CA PRO A 166 5.32 11.57 6.92
C PRO A 166 5.98 12.82 6.34
N THR A 167 6.05 12.91 5.01
CA THR A 167 6.58 14.10 4.29
C THR A 167 5.71 15.31 4.56
N PHE A 168 4.39 15.20 4.37
CA PHE A 168 3.45 16.29 4.65
C PHE A 168 3.58 16.82 6.08
N ILE A 169 3.71 15.92 7.07
CA ILE A 169 3.87 16.31 8.48
C ILE A 169 5.17 17.08 8.70
N LYS A 170 6.28 16.65 8.10
CA LYS A 170 7.58 17.35 8.18
C LYS A 170 7.51 18.73 7.54
N GLU A 171 6.95 18.84 6.35
CA GLU A 171 6.76 20.10 5.63
C GLU A 171 5.91 21.09 6.44
N MET A 172 4.80 20.63 7.02
CA MET A 172 3.96 21.46 7.90
C MET A 172 4.72 21.92 9.14
N ALA A 173 5.55 21.06 9.72
CA ALA A 173 6.38 21.42 10.88
C ALA A 173 7.47 22.45 10.54
N GLU A 174 8.05 22.39 9.34
CA GLU A 174 9.00 23.39 8.82
C GLU A 174 8.34 24.75 8.62
N LEU A 175 7.07 24.77 8.22
CA LEU A 175 6.25 25.98 8.10
C LEU A 175 5.75 26.53 9.46
N GLY A 176 6.16 25.90 10.57
CA GLY A 176 5.81 26.34 11.93
C GLY A 176 4.60 25.65 12.54
N TYR A 177 3.92 24.77 11.81
CA TYR A 177 2.75 24.02 12.28
C TYR A 177 3.20 22.69 12.92
N LYS A 178 3.79 22.79 14.11
CA LYS A 178 4.32 21.64 14.87
C LYS A 178 3.24 21.03 15.76
N ASN A 179 3.38 19.74 16.03
CA ASN A 179 2.53 18.99 16.97
C ASN A 179 1.03 18.99 16.62
N LEU A 180 0.71 19.04 15.33
CA LEU A 180 -0.67 18.87 14.89
C LEU A 180 -1.16 17.47 15.26
N SER A 181 -2.40 17.36 15.74
CA SER A 181 -3.03 16.04 15.95
C SER A 181 -3.32 15.37 14.61
N ILE A 182 -3.49 14.05 14.63
CA ILE A 182 -3.89 13.32 13.42
C ILE A 182 -5.19 13.87 12.83
N ASP A 183 -6.16 14.17 13.67
CA ASP A 183 -7.45 14.72 13.21
C ASP A 183 -7.27 16.07 12.52
N GLN A 184 -6.40 16.93 13.04
CA GLN A 184 -6.07 18.21 12.38
C GLN A 184 -5.39 17.98 11.02
N LEU A 185 -4.42 17.06 10.95
CA LEU A 185 -3.73 16.73 9.72
C LEU A 185 -4.70 16.17 8.66
N VAL A 186 -5.61 15.28 9.07
CA VAL A 186 -6.65 14.72 8.20
C VAL A 186 -7.59 15.82 7.72
N GLN A 187 -8.05 16.72 8.59
CA GLN A 187 -8.90 17.84 8.20
C GLN A 187 -8.21 18.78 7.21
N LEU A 188 -6.95 19.10 7.41
CA LEU A 188 -6.19 19.91 6.44
C LEU A 188 -6.20 19.25 5.05
N ARG A 189 -5.94 17.93 4.98
CA ARG A 189 -5.92 17.19 3.71
C ARG A 189 -7.31 17.09 3.07
N ILE A 190 -8.38 16.88 3.85
CA ILE A 190 -9.76 16.86 3.36
C ILE A 190 -10.13 18.19 2.70
N HIS A 191 -9.64 19.32 3.24
CA HIS A 191 -9.86 20.66 2.69
C HIS A 191 -8.85 21.07 1.61
N GLY A 192 -8.04 20.13 1.10
CA GLY A 192 -7.06 20.40 0.05
C GLY A 192 -5.86 21.24 0.49
N VAL A 193 -5.65 21.40 1.80
CA VAL A 193 -4.50 22.15 2.33
C VAL A 193 -3.26 21.26 2.27
N ASP A 194 -2.25 21.73 1.56
CA ASP A 194 -0.89 21.17 1.52
C ASP A 194 0.16 22.19 1.95
N ALA A 195 1.42 21.79 1.94
CA ALA A 195 2.51 22.67 2.36
C ALA A 195 2.71 23.86 1.41
N GLU A 196 2.45 23.67 0.11
CA GLU A 196 2.56 24.73 -0.89
C GLU A 196 1.49 25.80 -0.67
N TYR A 197 0.24 25.41 -0.50
CA TYR A 197 -0.86 26.30 -0.15
C TYR A 197 -0.57 27.11 1.12
N VAL A 198 -0.07 26.44 2.18
CA VAL A 198 0.27 27.11 3.44
C VAL A 198 1.40 28.12 3.25
N LYS A 199 2.40 27.81 2.43
CA LYS A 199 3.51 28.70 2.09
C LYS A 199 3.01 29.95 1.38
N GLU A 200 2.19 29.79 0.34
CA GLU A 200 1.57 30.90 -0.40
C GLU A 200 0.73 31.78 0.52
N MET A 201 -0.06 31.20 1.41
CA MET A 201 -0.87 31.92 2.38
C MET A 201 -0.01 32.70 3.39
N ASN A 202 1.08 32.11 3.89
CA ASN A 202 2.00 32.77 4.79
C ASN A 202 2.69 33.98 4.12
N GLU A 203 3.10 33.81 2.87
CA GLU A 203 3.67 34.90 2.06
C GLU A 203 2.66 36.04 1.86
N ALA A 204 1.42 35.73 1.51
CA ALA A 204 0.35 36.72 1.29
C ALA A 204 0.01 37.55 2.54
N ILE A 205 0.13 36.97 3.75
CA ILE A 205 -0.12 37.68 5.02
C ILE A 205 1.14 38.22 5.68
N GLY A 206 2.29 38.21 4.97
CA GLY A 206 3.57 38.74 5.47
C GLY A 206 4.20 37.97 6.62
N LYS A 207 3.82 36.69 6.80
CA LYS A 207 4.47 35.77 7.75
C LYS A 207 5.60 35.04 7.04
N SER A 208 6.84 35.43 7.31
CA SER A 208 7.98 34.55 6.95
C SER A 208 8.02 33.33 7.86
N PRO A 209 8.36 32.16 7.34
CA PRO A 209 8.60 30.97 8.19
C PRO A 209 9.73 31.31 9.19
N LYS A 210 9.51 30.93 10.46
CA LYS A 210 10.54 31.09 11.51
C LYS A 210 11.47 29.91 11.52
#